data_ea18fc6b050fb37023ef251660bcf148
#
_entry.id   ea18fc6b050fb37023ef251660bcf148
#
_cell.length_a   1.000
_cell.length_b   1.000
_cell.length_c   1.000
_cell.angle_alpha   90.00
_cell.angle_beta   90.00
_cell.angle_gamma   90.00
#
_symmetry.space_group_name_H-M   'P 1'
#
loop_
_entity.id
_entity.type
_entity.pdbx_description
1 polymer ?
#
loop_
_entity_poly.entity_id
_entity_poly.type
_entity_poly.pdbx_seq_one_letter_code
_entity_poly.pdbx_strand_id
1 'polypeptide(L)'
;MALLDIEAIRREVRALDFVRGSPAEVAMWRDDDADSRANLAIEGMALDTDEHLLFDMLRDEAVPPALATQIILKLLGHPDADPALAITPLERAG
;
A
#
# COMPACT_ATOMS: atom_id res chain seq x y z
N MET A 1 20.77 1.20 -3.83
CA MET A 1 19.55 1.24 -3.02
C MET A 1 18.35 1.23 -3.94
N ALA A 2 17.55 0.19 -3.84
CA ALA A 2 16.37 0.08 -4.69
C ALA A 2 15.25 0.90 -4.09
N LEU A 3 14.84 1.96 -4.79
CA LEU A 3 13.65 2.72 -4.45
C LEU A 3 12.43 1.99 -5.00
N LEU A 4 11.29 2.11 -4.30
CA LEU A 4 10.03 1.59 -4.82
C LEU A 4 9.66 2.36 -6.08
N ASP A 5 9.32 1.63 -7.13
CA ASP A 5 8.77 2.23 -8.34
C ASP A 5 7.26 2.42 -8.16
N ILE A 6 6.87 3.53 -7.53
CA ILE A 6 5.49 3.81 -7.19
C ILE A 6 4.61 3.87 -8.44
N GLU A 7 5.12 4.41 -9.53
CA GLU A 7 4.34 4.52 -10.77
C GLU A 7 4.10 3.15 -11.41
N ALA A 8 5.07 2.25 -11.33
CA ALA A 8 4.88 0.88 -11.81
C ALA A 8 3.83 0.15 -10.98
N ILE A 9 3.89 0.30 -9.65
CA ILE A 9 2.92 -0.30 -8.74
C ILE A 9 1.53 0.29 -9.00
N ARG A 10 1.44 1.61 -9.21
CA ARG A 10 0.18 2.28 -9.54
C ARG A 10 -0.45 1.70 -10.80
N ARG A 11 0.34 1.41 -11.83
CA ARG A 11 -0.17 0.80 -13.06
C ARG A 11 -0.77 -0.58 -12.78
N GLU A 12 -0.12 -1.39 -11.97
CA GLU A 12 -0.64 -2.71 -11.59
C GLU A 12 -1.93 -2.58 -10.78
N VAL A 13 -1.99 -1.63 -9.84
CA VAL A 13 -3.18 -1.37 -9.03
C VAL A 13 -4.35 -0.94 -9.93
N ARG A 14 -4.10 -0.06 -10.89
CA ARG A 14 -5.14 0.39 -11.83
C ARG A 14 -5.67 -0.74 -12.72
N ALA A 15 -4.86 -1.76 -12.96
CA ALA A 15 -5.27 -2.93 -13.74
C ALA A 15 -6.11 -3.91 -12.92
N LEU A 16 -6.15 -3.78 -11.60
CA LEU A 16 -6.98 -4.64 -10.76
C LEU A 16 -8.46 -4.25 -10.88
N ASP A 17 -9.32 -5.26 -10.82
CA ASP A 17 -10.77 -5.05 -10.82
C ASP A 17 -11.25 -5.01 -9.36
N PHE A 18 -11.59 -3.83 -8.88
CA PHE A 18 -12.08 -3.64 -7.51
C PHE A 18 -12.98 -2.41 -7.42
N VAL A 19 -13.79 -2.37 -6.38
CA VAL A 19 -14.64 -1.21 -6.11
C VAL A 19 -13.83 -0.16 -5.36
N ARG A 20 -13.67 1.01 -5.98
CA ARG A 20 -12.94 2.13 -5.37
C ARG A 20 -13.77 2.77 -4.26
N GLY A 21 -13.08 3.25 -3.22
CA GLY A 21 -13.74 3.99 -2.16
C GLY A 21 -14.30 5.32 -2.62
N SER A 22 -15.34 5.79 -1.94
CA SER A 22 -15.88 7.13 -2.16
C SER A 22 -14.90 8.19 -1.60
N PRO A 23 -15.03 9.48 -2.02
CA PRO A 23 -14.20 10.55 -1.45
C PRO A 23 -14.27 10.62 0.07
N ALA A 24 -15.47 10.41 0.66
CA ALA A 24 -15.63 10.41 2.10
C ALA A 24 -14.91 9.24 2.77
N GLU A 25 -14.99 8.05 2.17
CA GLU A 25 -14.26 6.88 2.67
C GLU A 25 -12.75 7.09 2.60
N VAL A 26 -12.25 7.62 1.49
CA VAL A 26 -10.82 7.90 1.32
C VAL A 26 -10.34 8.91 2.38
N ALA A 27 -11.12 9.94 2.66
CA ALA A 27 -10.78 10.92 3.70
C ALA A 27 -10.66 10.25 5.07
N MET A 28 -11.59 9.36 5.41
CA MET A 28 -11.55 8.59 6.65
C MET A 28 -10.31 7.68 6.71
N TRP A 29 -10.00 7.01 5.62
CA TRP A 29 -8.83 6.14 5.55
C TRP A 29 -7.52 6.93 5.69
N ARG A 30 -7.44 8.15 5.14
CA ARG A 30 -6.28 9.03 5.32
C ARG A 30 -6.09 9.45 6.77
N ASP A 31 -7.18 9.74 7.48
CA ASP A 31 -7.13 10.07 8.89
C ASP A 31 -6.63 8.87 9.72
N ASP A 32 -7.13 7.68 9.43
CA ASP A 32 -6.70 6.45 10.09
C ASP A 32 -5.21 6.17 9.82
N ASP A 33 -4.75 6.39 8.59
CA ASP A 33 -3.34 6.23 8.23
C ASP A 33 -2.46 7.20 9.02
N ALA A 34 -2.88 8.46 9.15
CA ALA A 34 -2.12 9.46 9.91
C ALA A 34 -1.97 9.05 11.38
N ASP A 35 -3.04 8.58 11.99
CA ASP A 35 -3.02 8.10 13.38
C ASP A 35 -2.12 6.89 13.52
N SER A 36 -2.20 5.92 12.60
CA SER A 36 -1.37 4.72 12.62
C SER A 36 0.11 5.05 12.47
N ARG A 37 0.44 5.98 11.56
CA ARG A 37 1.84 6.41 11.35
C ARG A 37 2.39 7.12 12.59
N ALA A 38 1.58 7.95 13.25
CA ALA A 38 1.98 8.63 14.48
C ALA A 38 2.27 7.62 15.59
N ASN A 39 1.42 6.61 15.75
CA ASN A 39 1.61 5.56 16.74
C ASN A 39 2.89 4.74 16.47
N LEU A 40 3.15 4.40 15.22
CA LEU A 40 4.37 3.68 14.84
C LEU A 40 5.62 4.52 15.13
N ALA A 41 5.58 5.81 14.89
CA ALA A 41 6.69 6.71 15.16
C ALA A 41 7.00 6.77 16.66
N ILE A 42 5.98 6.80 17.52
CA ILE A 42 6.14 6.78 18.97
C ILE A 42 6.82 5.49 19.43
N GLU A 43 6.51 4.37 18.79
CA GLU A 43 7.08 3.06 19.10
C GLU A 43 8.45 2.82 18.45
N GLY A 44 8.98 3.80 17.72
CA GLY A 44 10.27 3.70 17.06
C GLY A 44 10.21 2.94 15.72
N MET A 45 9.02 2.75 15.17
CA MET A 45 8.80 2.02 13.90
C MET A 45 8.30 2.95 12.80
N ALA A 46 8.83 4.18 12.75
CA ALA A 46 8.44 5.15 11.73
C ALA A 46 8.69 4.59 10.32
N LEU A 47 7.76 4.85 9.41
CA LEU A 47 7.88 4.45 8.02
C LEU A 47 8.93 5.32 7.31
N ASP A 48 9.63 4.73 6.33
CA ASP A 48 10.53 5.51 5.47
C ASP A 48 9.73 6.25 4.39
N THR A 49 10.45 7.04 3.59
CA THR A 49 9.83 7.87 2.54
C THR A 49 9.09 7.01 1.51
N ASP A 50 9.67 5.89 1.09
CA ASP A 50 9.06 5.02 0.10
C ASP A 50 7.78 4.38 0.63
N GLU A 51 7.77 3.98 1.88
CA GLU A 51 6.58 3.41 2.51
C GLU A 51 5.46 4.45 2.60
N HIS A 52 5.78 5.69 2.98
CA HIS A 52 4.80 6.78 2.96
C HIS A 52 4.25 7.03 1.57
N LEU A 53 5.09 7.03 0.54
CA LEU A 53 4.66 7.23 -0.85
C LEU A 53 3.76 6.09 -1.32
N LEU A 54 4.07 4.86 -0.92
CA LEU A 54 3.23 3.69 -1.25
C LEU A 54 1.84 3.83 -0.63
N PHE A 55 1.75 4.16 0.64
CA PHE A 55 0.46 4.35 1.31
C PHE A 55 -0.33 5.50 0.69
N ASP A 56 0.32 6.62 0.41
CA ASP A 56 -0.33 7.77 -0.22
C ASP A 56 -0.88 7.41 -1.60
N MET A 57 -0.12 6.66 -2.40
CA MET A 57 -0.58 6.20 -3.71
C MET A 57 -1.81 5.30 -3.60
N LEU A 58 -1.83 4.37 -2.64
CA LEU A 58 -2.98 3.48 -2.44
C LEU A 58 -4.23 4.29 -2.09
N ARG A 59 -4.11 5.35 -1.30
CA ARG A 59 -5.25 6.24 -0.98
C ARG A 59 -5.65 7.08 -2.18
N ASP A 60 -4.69 7.57 -2.98
CA ASP A 60 -4.99 8.29 -4.22
C ASP A 60 -5.79 7.44 -5.20
N GLU A 61 -5.51 6.14 -5.26
CA GLU A 61 -6.23 5.19 -6.11
C GLU A 61 -7.53 4.69 -5.45
N ALA A 62 -7.86 5.18 -4.27
CA ALA A 62 -9.07 4.82 -3.51
C ALA A 62 -9.16 3.30 -3.25
N VAL A 63 -8.02 2.68 -2.95
CA VAL A 63 -7.95 1.24 -2.64
C VAL A 63 -8.49 1.00 -1.24
N PRO A 64 -9.51 0.11 -1.07
CA PRO A 64 -10.02 -0.20 0.26
C PRO A 64 -8.94 -0.81 1.17
N PRO A 65 -9.02 -0.60 2.51
CA PRO A 65 -7.98 -1.06 3.44
C PRO A 65 -7.64 -2.55 3.35
N ALA A 66 -8.64 -3.41 3.22
CA ALA A 66 -8.39 -4.85 3.12
C ALA A 66 -7.58 -5.20 1.86
N LEU A 67 -7.92 -4.60 0.73
CA LEU A 67 -7.18 -4.81 -0.51
C LEU A 67 -5.79 -4.18 -0.42
N ALA A 68 -5.67 -2.99 0.18
CA ALA A 68 -4.38 -2.34 0.38
C ALA A 68 -3.42 -3.24 1.18
N THR A 69 -3.91 -3.87 2.23
CA THR A 69 -3.14 -4.82 3.02
C THR A 69 -2.65 -5.98 2.15
N GLN A 70 -3.52 -6.56 1.32
CA GLN A 70 -3.14 -7.66 0.43
C GLN A 70 -2.12 -7.22 -0.62
N ILE A 71 -2.25 -6.02 -1.16
CA ILE A 71 -1.27 -5.48 -2.10
C ILE A 71 0.11 -5.37 -1.45
N ILE A 72 0.17 -4.84 -0.23
CA ILE A 72 1.42 -4.70 0.51
C ILE A 72 2.04 -6.07 0.80
N LEU A 73 1.25 -7.02 1.29
CA LEU A 73 1.73 -8.37 1.55
C LEU A 73 2.27 -9.03 0.28
N LYS A 74 1.57 -8.85 -0.84
CA LYS A 74 2.02 -9.41 -2.12
C LYS A 74 3.33 -8.79 -2.59
N LEU A 75 3.47 -7.46 -2.46
CA LEU A 75 4.71 -6.77 -2.80
C LEU A 75 5.90 -7.30 -1.99
N LEU A 76 5.66 -7.61 -0.72
CA LEU A 76 6.71 -8.13 0.17
C LEU A 76 6.96 -9.63 -0.01
N GLY A 77 6.17 -10.31 -0.83
CA GLY A 77 6.27 -11.76 -1.01
C GLY A 77 5.87 -12.54 0.24
N HIS A 78 4.97 -11.97 1.06
CA HIS A 78 4.54 -12.60 2.31
C HIS A 78 3.66 -13.81 2.03
N PRO A 79 3.81 -14.92 2.78
CA PRO A 79 3.03 -16.13 2.55
C PRO A 79 1.52 -15.96 2.77
N ASP A 80 1.10 -14.96 3.54
CA ASP A 80 -0.33 -14.67 3.78
C ASP A 80 -0.97 -13.85 2.65
N ALA A 81 -0.18 -13.40 1.66
CA ALA A 81 -0.73 -12.69 0.51
C ALA A 81 -1.59 -13.62 -0.34
N ASP A 82 -2.67 -13.08 -0.90
CA ASP A 82 -3.54 -13.82 -1.81
C ASP A 82 -2.77 -14.17 -3.10
N PRO A 83 -2.53 -15.46 -3.39
CA PRO A 83 -1.78 -15.84 -4.59
C PRO A 83 -2.50 -15.49 -5.90
N ALA A 84 -3.82 -15.27 -5.84
CA ALA A 84 -4.60 -14.89 -7.01
C ALA A 84 -4.51 -13.40 -7.34
N LEU A 85 -3.95 -12.59 -6.43
CA LEU A 85 -3.84 -11.15 -6.64
C LEU A 85 -2.74 -10.85 -7.68
N ALA A 86 -3.11 -10.14 -8.73
CA ALA A 86 -2.23 -9.84 -9.87
C ALA A 86 -1.30 -8.65 -9.59
N ILE A 87 -0.50 -8.78 -8.54
CA ILE A 87 0.54 -7.80 -8.17
C ILE A 87 1.89 -8.53 -8.20
N THR A 88 2.87 -7.92 -8.85
CA THR A 88 4.22 -8.49 -8.95
C THR A 88 5.00 -8.21 -7.67
N PRO A 89 5.51 -9.24 -6.98
CA PRO A 89 6.35 -9.02 -5.81
C PRO A 89 7.61 -8.22 -6.14
N LEU A 90 8.07 -7.44 -5.18
CA LEU A 90 9.30 -6.68 -5.32
C LEU A 90 10.48 -7.64 -5.40
N GLU A 91 11.45 -7.34 -6.29
CA GLU A 91 12.67 -8.10 -6.35
C GLU A 91 13.52 -7.81 -5.12
N ARG A 92 14.00 -8.87 -4.50
CA ARG A 92 14.96 -8.75 -3.42
C ARG A 92 16.34 -8.96 -3.99
N ALA A 93 17.21 -7.99 -3.80
CA ALA A 93 18.63 -8.17 -4.08
C ALA A 93 19.15 -9.27 -3.16
N GLY A 94 19.45 -10.35 -3.71
CA GLY A 94 19.92 -11.59 -3.25
C GLY A 94 20.42 -11.94 -1.98
#